data_c56d48f19e462ca0a24c79b0da22c285
#
_entry.id   c56d48f19e462ca0a24c79b0da22c285
#
_cell.length_a   1.000
_cell.length_b   1.000
_cell.length_c   1.000
_cell.angle_alpha   90.00
_cell.angle_beta   90.00
_cell.angle_gamma   90.00
#
_symmetry.space_group_name_H-M   'P 1'
#
loop_
_entity.id
_entity.type
_entity.pdbx_description
1 polymer ?
#
loop_
_entity_poly.entity_id
_entity_poly.type
_entity_poly.pdbx_seq_one_letter_code
_entity_poly.pdbx_strand_id
1 'polypeptide(L)'
;TVQTSEGVADQIYFLPVTPYFVEKVIEKERPDGIMLAFGGQTALNCGVSLYKDKIFEKYGVTVLGTPVQAIIDTEDREIFVQKLNEIDVKTIKSEAVENAADARRAARELGYPVIVRAAYALGGLGSGFCDNEEELNVLVEKAFSFSPQVLVEKSLKGWKEVEYEVVRDRFDNCITVCNMENFDPLGIHTGESIVIAPSQTLSNTDYHKLRELAIRIIRHIGIV
;
A
#
# COMPACT_ATOMS: atom_id res chain seq x y z
N THR A 1 1.81 -21.34 11.35
CA THR A 1 1.10 -21.04 10.09
C THR A 1 1.17 -22.23 9.15
N VAL A 2 0.34 -22.26 8.11
CA VAL A 2 0.36 -23.35 7.11
C VAL A 2 1.74 -23.50 6.47
N GLN A 3 2.42 -22.38 6.19
CA GLN A 3 3.77 -22.39 5.57
C GLN A 3 4.85 -23.08 6.43
N THR A 4 4.65 -23.17 7.74
CA THR A 4 5.57 -23.81 8.69
C THR A 4 5.02 -25.13 9.21
N SER A 5 4.01 -25.70 8.56
CA SER A 5 3.49 -27.02 8.89
C SER A 5 4.37 -28.12 8.30
N GLU A 6 4.44 -29.24 8.98
CA GLU A 6 5.18 -30.42 8.53
C GLU A 6 4.69 -30.90 7.15
N GLY A 7 5.61 -31.18 6.25
CA GLY A 7 5.32 -31.65 4.89
C GLY A 7 4.97 -30.56 3.87
N VAL A 8 4.96 -29.26 4.25
CA VAL A 8 4.75 -28.15 3.32
C VAL A 8 6.06 -27.68 2.69
N ALA A 9 7.15 -27.75 3.44
CA ALA A 9 8.48 -27.41 2.96
C ALA A 9 9.49 -28.50 3.37
N ASP A 10 10.54 -28.70 2.58
CA ASP A 10 11.60 -29.65 2.86
C ASP A 10 12.41 -29.25 4.10
N GLN A 11 12.58 -27.94 4.31
CA GLN A 11 13.27 -27.38 5.46
C GLN A 11 12.53 -26.17 6.03
N ILE A 12 12.34 -26.14 7.34
CA ILE A 12 11.67 -25.06 8.07
C ILE A 12 12.64 -24.43 9.06
N TYR A 13 12.65 -23.08 9.10
CA TYR A 13 13.46 -22.30 10.03
C TYR A 13 12.55 -21.42 10.89
N PHE A 14 12.56 -21.65 12.19
CA PHE A 14 11.89 -20.81 13.19
C PHE A 14 12.84 -19.71 13.67
N LEU A 15 13.00 -18.67 12.86
CA LEU A 15 13.89 -17.54 13.12
C LEU A 15 13.15 -16.23 12.93
N PRO A 16 13.57 -15.12 13.57
CA PRO A 16 13.09 -13.80 13.26
C PRO A 16 13.29 -13.46 11.77
N VAL A 17 12.27 -12.90 11.13
CA VAL A 17 12.34 -12.44 9.73
C VAL A 17 13.07 -11.09 9.69
N THR A 18 14.40 -11.15 9.81
CA THR A 18 15.30 -10.00 9.72
C THR A 18 16.40 -10.26 8.69
N PRO A 19 17.00 -9.22 8.09
CA PRO A 19 18.05 -9.37 7.08
C PRO A 19 19.18 -10.29 7.53
N TYR A 20 19.62 -10.17 8.78
CA TYR A 20 20.68 -11.00 9.34
C TYR A 20 20.35 -12.50 9.30
N PHE A 21 19.19 -12.90 9.81
CA PHE A 21 18.84 -14.33 9.87
C PHE A 21 18.50 -14.88 8.48
N VAL A 22 17.84 -14.08 7.63
CA VAL A 22 17.52 -14.49 6.26
C VAL A 22 18.81 -14.65 5.45
N GLU A 23 19.78 -13.76 5.57
CA GLU A 23 21.11 -13.92 4.94
C GLU A 23 21.78 -15.23 5.39
N LYS A 24 21.72 -15.58 6.69
CA LYS A 24 22.28 -16.83 7.19
C LYS A 24 21.61 -18.09 6.62
N VAL A 25 20.31 -18.03 6.40
CA VAL A 25 19.58 -19.11 5.71
C VAL A 25 19.99 -19.19 4.25
N ILE A 26 20.07 -18.05 3.54
CA ILE A 26 20.54 -17.99 2.15
C ILE A 26 21.97 -18.52 2.03
N GLU A 27 22.87 -18.16 2.93
CA GLU A 27 24.26 -18.63 2.97
C GLU A 27 24.35 -20.14 3.12
N LYS A 28 23.49 -20.71 3.96
CA LYS A 28 23.46 -22.16 4.25
C LYS A 28 22.79 -22.95 3.12
N GLU A 29 21.60 -22.54 2.69
CA GLU A 29 20.77 -23.32 1.78
C GLU A 29 21.07 -23.05 0.30
N ARG A 30 21.68 -21.91 -0.03
CA ARG A 30 22.03 -21.50 -1.41
C ARG A 30 20.86 -21.64 -2.38
N PRO A 31 19.70 -21.05 -2.08
CA PRO A 31 18.53 -21.16 -2.94
C PRO A 31 18.76 -20.44 -4.28
N ASP A 32 18.15 -20.94 -5.35
CA ASP A 32 18.17 -20.28 -6.66
C ASP A 32 17.26 -19.04 -6.70
N GLY A 33 16.22 -19.03 -5.86
CA GLY A 33 15.25 -17.94 -5.83
C GLY A 33 14.60 -17.73 -4.46
N ILE A 34 14.01 -16.54 -4.29
CA ILE A 34 13.29 -16.15 -3.09
C ILE A 34 11.98 -15.46 -3.45
N MET A 35 10.91 -15.79 -2.73
CA MET A 35 9.61 -15.10 -2.83
C MET A 35 9.43 -14.18 -1.62
N LEU A 36 9.16 -12.90 -1.87
CA LEU A 36 9.03 -11.89 -0.81
C LEU A 36 7.59 -11.66 -0.36
N ALA A 37 6.60 -11.98 -1.22
CA ALA A 37 5.19 -11.63 -0.99
C ALA A 37 4.44 -12.54 0.01
N PHE A 38 5.04 -13.64 0.47
CA PHE A 38 4.35 -14.63 1.31
C PHE A 38 4.47 -14.44 2.83
N GLY A 39 5.08 -13.35 3.28
CA GLY A 39 5.27 -13.07 4.70
C GLY A 39 4.75 -11.69 5.14
N GLY A 40 3.85 -11.09 4.36
CA GLY A 40 3.30 -9.76 4.60
C GLY A 40 4.38 -8.67 4.64
N GLN A 41 4.06 -7.53 5.25
CA GLN A 41 4.93 -6.34 5.29
C GLN A 41 6.31 -6.62 5.88
N THR A 42 6.39 -7.50 6.87
CA THR A 42 7.69 -7.88 7.49
C THR A 42 8.63 -8.52 6.48
N ALA A 43 8.12 -9.42 5.63
CA ALA A 43 8.94 -10.07 4.61
C ALA A 43 9.30 -9.11 3.47
N LEU A 44 8.37 -8.23 3.05
CA LEU A 44 8.62 -7.20 2.05
C LEU A 44 9.74 -6.25 2.51
N ASN A 45 9.65 -5.71 3.72
CA ASN A 45 10.66 -4.82 4.29
C ASN A 45 12.03 -5.50 4.42
N CYS A 46 12.04 -6.76 4.87
CA CYS A 46 13.26 -7.57 4.95
C CYS A 46 13.88 -7.77 3.55
N GLY A 47 13.07 -8.12 2.56
CA GLY A 47 13.51 -8.29 1.17
C GLY A 47 14.08 -7.01 0.56
N VAL A 48 13.45 -5.87 0.79
CA VAL A 48 13.96 -4.55 0.36
C VAL A 48 15.32 -4.24 1.00
N SER A 49 15.50 -4.54 2.29
CA SER A 49 16.80 -4.34 2.96
C SER A 49 17.88 -5.24 2.36
N LEU A 50 17.61 -6.53 2.18
CA LEU A 50 18.53 -7.49 1.57
C LEU A 50 18.92 -7.08 0.14
N TYR A 51 17.98 -6.54 -0.63
CA TYR A 51 18.23 -6.02 -1.96
C TYR A 51 19.17 -4.80 -1.94
N LYS A 52 18.90 -3.82 -1.08
CA LYS A 52 19.75 -2.62 -0.91
C LYS A 52 21.17 -2.97 -0.49
N ASP A 53 21.32 -3.98 0.36
CA ASP A 53 22.60 -4.50 0.84
C ASP A 53 23.28 -5.47 -0.17
N LYS A 54 22.68 -5.65 -1.37
CA LYS A 54 23.17 -6.52 -2.44
C LYS A 54 23.34 -7.99 -2.06
N ILE A 55 22.60 -8.46 -1.08
CA ILE A 55 22.71 -9.85 -0.59
C ILE A 55 22.25 -10.84 -1.67
N PHE A 56 21.19 -10.52 -2.41
CA PHE A 56 20.73 -11.38 -3.51
C PHE A 56 21.78 -11.51 -4.61
N GLU A 57 22.45 -10.42 -4.99
CA GLU A 57 23.55 -10.45 -5.97
C GLU A 57 24.74 -11.27 -5.43
N LYS A 58 25.12 -11.06 -4.16
CA LYS A 58 26.24 -11.75 -3.49
C LYS A 58 26.10 -13.28 -3.53
N TYR A 59 24.89 -13.77 -3.37
CA TYR A 59 24.63 -15.23 -3.32
C TYR A 59 23.99 -15.78 -4.60
N GLY A 60 23.75 -14.96 -5.62
CA GLY A 60 23.16 -15.37 -6.89
C GLY A 60 21.66 -15.74 -6.79
N VAL A 61 20.94 -15.14 -5.85
CA VAL A 61 19.52 -15.44 -5.59
C VAL A 61 18.63 -14.57 -6.48
N THR A 62 17.72 -15.19 -7.20
CA THR A 62 16.72 -14.49 -8.02
C THR A 62 15.46 -14.18 -7.22
N VAL A 63 15.00 -12.93 -7.20
CA VAL A 63 13.69 -12.60 -6.64
C VAL A 63 12.60 -13.09 -7.60
N LEU A 64 11.74 -13.97 -7.11
CA LEU A 64 10.62 -14.56 -7.85
C LEU A 64 9.33 -13.75 -7.59
N GLY A 65 8.51 -13.59 -8.63
CA GLY A 65 7.30 -12.77 -8.58
C GLY A 65 7.61 -11.29 -8.75
N THR A 66 6.95 -10.46 -7.98
CA THR A 66 7.06 -8.99 -8.08
C THR A 66 8.49 -8.49 -7.86
N PRO A 67 9.06 -7.73 -8.80
CA PRO A 67 10.41 -7.15 -8.65
C PRO A 67 10.50 -6.23 -7.43
N VAL A 68 11.67 -6.22 -6.78
CA VAL A 68 11.87 -5.39 -5.58
C VAL A 68 11.63 -3.91 -5.84
N GLN A 69 11.95 -3.42 -7.03
CA GLN A 69 11.68 -2.02 -7.38
C GLN A 69 10.17 -1.71 -7.37
N ALA A 70 9.34 -2.61 -7.89
CA ALA A 70 7.88 -2.43 -7.84
C ALA A 70 7.36 -2.44 -6.39
N ILE A 71 7.97 -3.24 -5.51
CA ILE A 71 7.65 -3.21 -4.07
C ILE A 71 8.02 -1.84 -3.49
N ILE A 72 9.21 -1.32 -3.77
CA ILE A 72 9.65 0.01 -3.30
C ILE A 72 8.72 1.10 -3.81
N ASP A 73 8.37 1.07 -5.10
CA ASP A 73 7.51 2.08 -5.74
C ASP A 73 6.08 2.09 -5.17
N THR A 74 5.59 0.94 -4.69
CA THR A 74 4.24 0.84 -4.08
C THR A 74 4.23 1.16 -2.59
N GLU A 75 5.34 0.92 -1.89
CA GLU A 75 5.46 1.22 -0.46
C GLU A 75 5.70 2.71 -0.20
N ASP A 76 6.37 3.41 -1.12
CA ASP A 76 6.55 4.85 -1.06
C ASP A 76 5.33 5.56 -1.65
N ARG A 77 4.58 6.26 -0.79
CA ARG A 77 3.34 6.91 -1.18
C ARG A 77 3.53 7.99 -2.26
N GLU A 78 4.62 8.73 -2.19
CA GLU A 78 4.90 9.81 -3.15
C GLU A 78 5.26 9.22 -4.52
N ILE A 79 6.15 8.22 -4.53
CA ILE A 79 6.51 7.49 -5.75
C ILE A 79 5.27 6.82 -6.36
N PHE A 80 4.44 6.19 -5.54
CA PHE A 80 3.21 5.55 -6.02
C PHE A 80 2.27 6.54 -6.69
N VAL A 81 2.04 7.71 -6.09
CA VAL A 81 1.22 8.78 -6.70
C VAL A 81 1.84 9.28 -8.00
N GLN A 82 3.16 9.46 -8.06
CA GLN A 82 3.86 9.84 -9.29
C GLN A 82 3.66 8.80 -10.41
N LYS A 83 3.81 7.51 -10.10
CA LYS A 83 3.56 6.40 -11.01
C LYS A 83 2.13 6.39 -11.54
N LEU A 84 1.14 6.63 -10.69
CA LEU A 84 -0.25 6.71 -11.12
C LEU A 84 -0.52 7.93 -12.00
N ASN A 85 0.13 9.06 -11.74
CA ASN A 85 0.04 10.25 -12.57
C ASN A 85 0.63 10.06 -13.98
N GLU A 86 1.69 9.24 -14.12
CA GLU A 86 2.29 8.90 -15.42
C GLU A 86 1.28 8.25 -16.38
N ILE A 87 0.23 7.65 -15.86
CA ILE A 87 -0.83 6.99 -16.63
C ILE A 87 -2.21 7.64 -16.45
N ASP A 88 -2.25 8.91 -16.04
CA ASP A 88 -3.48 9.68 -15.85
C ASP A 88 -4.51 9.01 -14.90
N VAL A 89 -4.03 8.33 -13.86
CA VAL A 89 -4.87 7.76 -12.82
C VAL A 89 -5.04 8.75 -11.69
N LYS A 90 -6.27 9.10 -11.40
CA LYS A 90 -6.59 10.03 -10.33
C LYS A 90 -6.35 9.39 -8.96
N THR A 91 -5.60 10.08 -8.13
CA THR A 91 -5.39 9.75 -6.72
C THR A 91 -6.15 10.72 -5.82
N ILE A 92 -6.21 10.39 -4.54
CA ILE A 92 -6.75 11.32 -3.53
C ILE A 92 -5.84 12.53 -3.48
N LYS A 93 -6.43 13.73 -3.63
CA LYS A 93 -5.68 14.97 -3.50
C LYS A 93 -5.18 15.14 -2.08
N SER A 94 -3.89 15.38 -1.95
CA SER A 94 -3.21 15.62 -0.66
C SER A 94 -2.15 16.70 -0.83
N GLU A 95 -1.86 17.40 0.25
CA GLU A 95 -0.79 18.40 0.31
C GLU A 95 -0.02 18.26 1.61
N ALA A 96 1.31 18.21 1.50
CA ALA A 96 2.20 18.24 2.65
C ALA A 96 2.47 19.69 3.04
N VAL A 97 2.27 20.00 4.30
CA VAL A 97 2.37 21.37 4.84
C VAL A 97 3.25 21.40 6.09
N GLU A 98 3.90 22.53 6.34
CA GLU A 98 4.86 22.70 7.44
C GLU A 98 4.39 23.76 8.47
N ASN A 99 3.23 24.35 8.25
CA ASN A 99 2.64 25.31 9.18
C ASN A 99 1.10 25.33 9.09
N ALA A 100 0.48 25.88 10.12
CA ALA A 100 -0.99 25.91 10.24
C ALA A 100 -1.67 26.82 9.19
N ALA A 101 -0.98 27.86 8.68
CA ALA A 101 -1.54 28.73 7.65
C ALA A 101 -1.69 27.98 6.32
N ASP A 102 -0.67 27.22 5.92
CA ASP A 102 -0.71 26.37 4.73
C ASP A 102 -1.71 25.23 4.89
N ALA A 103 -1.83 24.65 6.09
CA ALA A 103 -2.85 23.64 6.36
C ALA A 103 -4.29 24.16 6.12
N ARG A 104 -4.58 25.38 6.60
CA ARG A 104 -5.88 26.01 6.34
C ARG A 104 -6.11 26.29 4.86
N ARG A 105 -5.10 26.80 4.15
CA ARG A 105 -5.18 27.02 2.71
C ARG A 105 -5.47 25.71 1.99
N ALA A 106 -4.65 24.67 2.23
CA ALA A 106 -4.82 23.34 1.61
C ALA A 106 -6.22 22.76 1.88
N ALA A 107 -6.70 22.83 3.12
CA ALA A 107 -8.03 22.32 3.46
C ALA A 107 -9.17 23.07 2.74
N ARG A 108 -9.06 24.38 2.58
CA ARG A 108 -10.05 25.17 1.81
C ARG A 108 -10.03 24.79 0.32
N GLU A 109 -8.87 24.58 -0.28
CA GLU A 109 -8.72 24.20 -1.69
C GLU A 109 -9.20 22.76 -1.93
N LEU A 110 -8.96 21.84 -1.00
CA LEU A 110 -9.43 20.45 -1.07
C LEU A 110 -10.94 20.36 -0.80
N GLY A 111 -11.47 21.29 0.01
CA GLY A 111 -12.84 21.29 0.50
C GLY A 111 -13.07 20.27 1.61
N TYR A 112 -13.77 20.69 2.67
CA TYR A 112 -14.10 19.81 3.80
C TYR A 112 -15.10 18.69 3.39
N PRO A 113 -15.09 17.54 4.08
CA PRO A 113 -14.17 17.17 5.13
C PRO A 113 -12.78 16.82 4.60
N VAL A 114 -11.76 16.99 5.46
CA VAL A 114 -10.37 16.62 5.20
C VAL A 114 -9.86 15.65 6.26
N ILE A 115 -8.77 14.95 5.94
CA ILE A 115 -7.99 14.14 6.88
C ILE A 115 -6.67 14.84 7.11
N VAL A 116 -6.27 14.95 8.36
CA VAL A 116 -4.95 15.42 8.78
C VAL A 116 -4.13 14.22 9.27
N ARG A 117 -2.88 14.11 8.84
CA ARG A 117 -1.96 13.06 9.29
C ARG A 117 -0.59 13.67 9.57
N ALA A 118 -0.05 13.42 10.77
CA ALA A 118 1.33 13.74 11.06
C ALA A 118 2.25 12.79 10.27
N ALA A 119 3.18 13.35 9.48
CA ALA A 119 3.96 12.59 8.49
C ALA A 119 4.82 11.46 9.09
N TYR A 120 5.27 11.62 10.34
CA TYR A 120 6.21 10.68 10.99
C TYR A 120 5.69 10.12 12.32
N ALA A 121 4.39 10.26 12.60
CA ALA A 121 3.82 9.79 13.87
C ALA A 121 3.41 8.31 13.79
N LEU A 122 3.87 7.53 14.74
CA LEU A 122 3.45 6.13 14.92
C LEU A 122 2.08 6.07 15.62
N GLY A 123 1.27 5.08 15.24
CA GLY A 123 0.01 4.79 15.93
C GLY A 123 -1.10 5.82 15.74
N GLY A 124 -1.05 6.63 14.67
CA GLY A 124 -2.12 7.60 14.36
C GLY A 124 -2.17 8.84 15.26
N LEU A 125 -1.14 9.07 16.09
CA LEU A 125 -1.03 10.27 16.93
C LEU A 125 -0.98 11.52 16.04
N GLY A 126 -1.84 12.50 16.34
CA GLY A 126 -1.94 13.73 15.55
C GLY A 126 -2.64 13.53 14.18
N SER A 127 -3.38 12.43 14.00
CA SER A 127 -4.18 12.18 12.81
C SER A 127 -5.67 12.18 13.15
N GLY A 128 -6.50 12.61 12.20
CA GLY A 128 -7.95 12.61 12.38
C GLY A 128 -8.70 13.26 11.22
N PHE A 129 -10.01 13.23 11.33
CA PHE A 129 -10.92 13.89 10.39
C PHE A 129 -11.26 15.29 10.90
N CYS A 130 -11.45 16.22 9.96
CA CYS A 130 -11.89 17.57 10.23
C CYS A 130 -13.06 17.89 9.27
N ASP A 131 -14.22 18.15 9.82
CA ASP A 131 -15.40 18.51 9.04
C ASP A 131 -15.46 20.03 8.76
N ASN A 132 -14.65 20.83 9.47
CA ASN A 132 -14.61 22.29 9.38
C ASN A 132 -13.23 22.83 9.80
N GLU A 133 -13.06 24.17 9.64
CA GLU A 133 -11.80 24.85 9.95
C GLU A 133 -11.48 24.90 11.45
N GLU A 134 -12.47 24.89 12.32
CA GLU A 134 -12.26 24.93 13.77
C GLU A 134 -11.64 23.62 14.23
N GLU A 135 -12.17 22.50 13.78
CA GLU A 135 -11.60 21.16 14.06
C GLU A 135 -10.21 21.02 13.45
N LEU A 136 -10.00 21.54 12.24
CA LEU A 136 -8.70 21.54 11.59
C LEU A 136 -7.65 22.26 12.45
N ASN A 137 -7.96 23.45 12.96
CA ASN A 137 -7.01 24.23 13.77
C ASN A 137 -6.56 23.48 15.00
N VAL A 138 -7.49 22.86 15.73
CA VAL A 138 -7.18 22.07 16.93
C VAL A 138 -6.31 20.87 16.58
N LEU A 139 -6.65 20.15 15.51
CA LEU A 139 -5.93 18.94 15.14
C LEU A 139 -4.54 19.24 14.58
N VAL A 140 -4.41 20.30 13.78
CA VAL A 140 -3.14 20.72 13.16
C VAL A 140 -2.13 21.17 14.23
N GLU A 141 -2.55 21.95 15.23
CA GLU A 141 -1.68 22.33 16.36
C GLU A 141 -1.14 21.09 17.08
N LYS A 142 -2.03 20.12 17.33
CA LYS A 142 -1.63 18.84 17.92
C LYS A 142 -0.70 18.06 17.00
N ALA A 143 -0.98 17.98 15.71
CA ALA A 143 -0.16 17.25 14.74
C ALA A 143 1.27 17.80 14.63
N PHE A 144 1.42 19.13 14.60
CA PHE A 144 2.73 19.78 14.58
C PHE A 144 3.53 19.61 15.87
N SER A 145 2.91 19.24 16.99
CA SER A 145 3.65 18.87 18.20
C SER A 145 4.38 17.53 18.10
N PHE A 146 3.98 16.68 17.16
CA PHE A 146 4.56 15.36 16.92
C PHE A 146 5.42 15.27 15.65
N SER A 147 5.20 16.16 14.68
CA SER A 147 5.88 16.11 13.38
C SER A 147 6.07 17.52 12.82
N PRO A 148 7.22 17.83 12.22
CA PRO A 148 7.45 19.10 11.55
C PRO A 148 6.63 19.24 10.25
N GLN A 149 6.12 18.14 9.72
CA GLN A 149 5.33 18.09 8.49
C GLN A 149 4.01 17.35 8.73
N VAL A 150 2.95 17.90 8.17
CA VAL A 150 1.59 17.37 8.27
C VAL A 150 1.03 17.22 6.86
N LEU A 151 0.35 16.11 6.61
CA LEU A 151 -0.36 15.85 5.37
C LEU A 151 -1.84 16.23 5.55
N VAL A 152 -2.35 17.08 4.66
CA VAL A 152 -3.78 17.41 4.57
C VAL A 152 -4.35 16.75 3.32
N GLU A 153 -5.34 15.88 3.49
CA GLU A 153 -5.90 15.07 2.41
C GLU A 153 -7.42 15.27 2.30
N LYS A 154 -7.94 15.17 1.09
CA LYS A 154 -9.39 15.10 0.88
C LYS A 154 -9.94 13.84 1.56
N SER A 155 -10.95 14.01 2.42
CA SER A 155 -11.66 12.87 3.00
C SER A 155 -12.60 12.25 1.98
N LEU A 156 -12.54 10.93 1.86
CA LEU A 156 -13.50 10.13 1.09
C LEU A 156 -14.46 9.36 1.99
N LYS A 157 -14.59 9.78 3.27
CA LYS A 157 -15.55 9.16 4.20
C LYS A 157 -16.95 9.12 3.59
N GLY A 158 -17.57 7.97 3.62
CA GLY A 158 -18.90 7.75 3.06
C GLY A 158 -18.92 7.40 1.56
N TRP A 159 -17.77 7.37 0.90
CA TRP A 159 -17.67 6.90 -0.49
C TRP A 159 -17.79 5.38 -0.57
N LYS A 160 -18.18 4.90 -1.74
CA LYS A 160 -18.16 3.47 -2.03
C LYS A 160 -16.73 2.99 -2.22
N GLU A 161 -16.42 1.84 -1.60
CA GLU A 161 -15.15 1.15 -1.76
C GLU A 161 -15.33 -0.08 -2.65
N VAL A 162 -14.52 -0.18 -3.69
CA VAL A 162 -14.51 -1.29 -4.64
C VAL A 162 -13.07 -1.74 -4.84
N GLU A 163 -12.86 -3.04 -4.76
CA GLU A 163 -11.55 -3.67 -4.89
C GLU A 163 -11.51 -4.63 -6.09
N TYR A 164 -10.34 -4.78 -6.68
CA TYR A 164 -10.08 -5.74 -7.75
C TYR A 164 -8.88 -6.60 -7.38
N GLU A 165 -9.06 -7.91 -7.34
CA GLU A 165 -7.97 -8.86 -7.25
C GLU A 165 -7.41 -9.13 -8.65
N VAL A 166 -6.13 -8.80 -8.84
CA VAL A 166 -5.46 -8.93 -10.13
C VAL A 166 -4.25 -9.85 -10.00
N VAL A 167 -4.15 -10.80 -10.91
CA VAL A 167 -3.00 -11.70 -11.03
C VAL A 167 -2.32 -11.46 -12.37
N ARG A 168 -1.01 -11.31 -12.36
CA ARG A 168 -0.20 -11.16 -13.56
C ARG A 168 1.05 -12.02 -13.45
N ASP A 169 1.43 -12.68 -14.56
CA ASP A 169 2.68 -13.41 -14.66
C ASP A 169 3.76 -12.62 -15.42
N ARG A 170 4.98 -13.16 -15.44
CA ARG A 170 6.12 -12.54 -16.14
C ARG A 170 5.96 -12.45 -17.67
N PHE A 171 5.01 -13.16 -18.26
CA PHE A 171 4.70 -13.15 -19.67
C PHE A 171 3.58 -12.18 -20.04
N ASP A 172 3.15 -11.36 -19.06
CA ASP A 172 2.06 -10.39 -19.18
C ASP A 172 0.67 -11.02 -19.37
N ASN A 173 0.49 -12.28 -19.01
CA ASN A 173 -0.84 -12.81 -18.79
C ASN A 173 -1.43 -12.15 -17.55
N CYS A 174 -2.45 -11.33 -17.74
CA CYS A 174 -3.01 -10.49 -16.68
C CYS A 174 -4.53 -10.69 -16.62
N ILE A 175 -5.02 -11.11 -15.47
CA ILE A 175 -6.45 -11.36 -15.24
C ILE A 175 -6.91 -10.64 -13.97
N THR A 176 -8.17 -10.20 -13.98
CA THR A 176 -8.89 -9.87 -12.75
C THR A 176 -9.59 -11.14 -12.27
N VAL A 177 -9.19 -11.63 -11.11
CA VAL A 177 -9.77 -12.85 -10.51
C VAL A 177 -11.20 -12.58 -10.08
N CYS A 178 -11.41 -11.48 -9.36
CA CYS A 178 -12.72 -10.99 -8.97
C CYS A 178 -12.68 -9.48 -8.75
N ASN A 179 -13.85 -8.88 -8.67
CA ASN A 179 -14.04 -7.58 -8.06
C ASN A 179 -14.93 -7.74 -6.83
N MET A 180 -14.74 -6.86 -5.87
CA MET A 180 -15.44 -6.87 -4.60
C MET A 180 -15.91 -5.45 -4.27
N GLU A 181 -17.00 -5.35 -3.53
CA GLU A 181 -17.42 -4.09 -2.92
C GLU A 181 -17.65 -4.25 -1.43
N ASN A 182 -17.27 -3.25 -0.66
CA ASN A 182 -17.59 -3.19 0.76
C ASN A 182 -19.05 -2.72 0.91
N PHE A 183 -19.80 -3.43 1.75
CA PHE A 183 -21.17 -3.05 2.10
C PHE A 183 -21.18 -1.74 2.88
N ASP A 184 -20.24 -1.58 3.78
CA ASP A 184 -20.05 -0.36 4.55
C ASP A 184 -19.29 0.69 3.73
N PRO A 185 -19.61 1.98 3.90
CA PRO A 185 -18.92 3.05 3.21
C PRO A 185 -17.47 3.22 3.71
N LEU A 186 -16.62 3.80 2.89
CA LEU A 186 -15.23 4.10 3.22
C LEU A 186 -15.12 4.88 4.54
N GLY A 187 -14.20 4.45 5.40
CA GLY A 187 -13.99 4.96 6.75
C GLY A 187 -14.18 3.89 7.83
N ILE A 188 -14.73 2.73 7.48
CA ILE A 188 -14.75 1.51 8.29
C ILE A 188 -13.59 0.64 7.78
N HIS A 189 -12.86 0.02 8.71
CA HIS A 189 -11.73 -0.83 8.33
C HIS A 189 -12.20 -2.02 7.49
N THR A 190 -11.54 -2.28 6.35
CA THR A 190 -11.93 -3.33 5.39
C THR A 190 -12.10 -4.71 6.06
N GLY A 191 -11.25 -5.05 7.03
CA GLY A 191 -11.35 -6.30 7.79
C GLY A 191 -12.57 -6.41 8.72
N GLU A 192 -13.30 -5.30 8.95
CA GLU A 192 -14.50 -5.23 9.80
C GLU A 192 -15.78 -5.03 8.97
N SER A 193 -15.65 -4.79 7.66
CA SER A 193 -16.75 -4.60 6.72
C SER A 193 -17.17 -5.93 6.07
N ILE A 194 -18.44 -6.03 5.70
CA ILE A 194 -18.94 -7.13 4.86
C ILE A 194 -18.51 -6.86 3.42
N VAL A 195 -17.77 -7.80 2.84
CA VAL A 195 -17.31 -7.76 1.46
C VAL A 195 -18.19 -8.64 0.59
N ILE A 196 -18.68 -8.09 -0.51
CA ILE A 196 -19.54 -8.78 -1.47
C ILE A 196 -18.76 -9.00 -2.78
N ALA A 197 -18.60 -10.24 -3.19
CA ALA A 197 -17.96 -10.62 -4.44
C ALA A 197 -18.90 -11.52 -5.28
N PRO A 198 -19.12 -11.22 -6.58
CA PRO A 198 -18.74 -9.97 -7.26
C PRO A 198 -19.56 -8.76 -6.78
N SER A 199 -19.08 -7.53 -7.08
CA SER A 199 -19.82 -6.31 -6.75
C SER A 199 -21.21 -6.30 -7.39
N GLN A 200 -22.23 -5.86 -6.65
CA GLN A 200 -23.63 -5.92 -7.05
C GLN A 200 -24.18 -4.57 -7.51
N THR A 201 -23.51 -3.48 -7.16
CA THR A 201 -24.05 -2.13 -7.35
C THR A 201 -23.32 -1.31 -8.41
N LEU A 202 -22.31 -1.88 -9.08
CA LEU A 202 -21.67 -1.25 -10.23
C LEU A 202 -22.50 -1.38 -11.49
N SER A 203 -22.57 -0.32 -12.29
CA SER A 203 -23.04 -0.44 -13.66
C SER A 203 -22.03 -1.26 -14.49
N ASN A 204 -22.50 -1.86 -15.58
CA ASN A 204 -21.62 -2.61 -16.50
C ASN A 204 -20.48 -1.71 -17.03
N THR A 205 -20.77 -0.45 -17.31
CA THR A 205 -19.78 0.54 -17.78
C THR A 205 -18.71 0.80 -16.72
N ASP A 206 -19.11 1.02 -15.45
CA ASP A 206 -18.17 1.27 -14.36
C ASP A 206 -17.34 0.05 -14.04
N TYR A 207 -17.95 -1.15 -14.04
CA TYR A 207 -17.26 -2.41 -13.88
C TYR A 207 -16.10 -2.56 -14.87
N HIS A 208 -16.37 -2.40 -16.16
CA HIS A 208 -15.34 -2.54 -17.19
C HIS A 208 -14.28 -1.45 -17.12
N LYS A 209 -14.69 -0.21 -16.86
CA LYS A 209 -13.75 0.91 -16.69
C LYS A 209 -12.78 0.69 -15.52
N LEU A 210 -13.28 0.25 -14.38
CA LEU A 210 -12.46 -0.04 -13.20
C LEU A 210 -11.56 -1.25 -13.43
N ARG A 211 -12.06 -2.29 -14.11
CA ARG A 211 -11.29 -3.46 -14.50
C ARG A 211 -10.11 -3.09 -15.41
N GLU A 212 -10.34 -2.31 -16.44
CA GLU A 212 -9.30 -1.83 -17.36
C GLU A 212 -8.26 -0.98 -16.61
N LEU A 213 -8.73 -0.14 -15.70
CA LEU A 213 -7.87 0.68 -14.86
C LEU A 213 -6.98 -0.19 -13.95
N ALA A 214 -7.54 -1.18 -13.28
CA ALA A 214 -6.80 -2.11 -12.42
C ALA A 214 -5.70 -2.83 -13.21
N ILE A 215 -6.00 -3.39 -14.37
CA ILE A 215 -5.02 -4.06 -15.25
C ILE A 215 -3.92 -3.08 -15.69
N ARG A 216 -4.29 -1.86 -16.08
CA ARG A 216 -3.34 -0.83 -16.52
C ARG A 216 -2.38 -0.43 -15.40
N ILE A 217 -2.87 -0.27 -14.17
CA ILE A 217 -2.06 0.05 -13.00
C ILE A 217 -1.06 -1.08 -12.71
N ILE A 218 -1.53 -2.33 -12.63
CA ILE A 218 -0.68 -3.49 -12.33
C ILE A 218 0.44 -3.65 -13.37
N ARG A 219 0.13 -3.44 -14.64
CA ARG A 219 1.12 -3.47 -15.73
C ARG A 219 2.12 -2.34 -15.64
N HIS A 220 1.65 -1.13 -15.37
CA HIS A 220 2.50 0.06 -15.29
C HIS A 220 3.51 -0.01 -14.15
N ILE A 221 3.07 -0.45 -12.98
CA ILE A 221 3.94 -0.62 -11.81
C ILE A 221 4.89 -1.81 -11.99
N GLY A 222 4.53 -2.78 -12.83
CA GLY A 222 5.34 -3.97 -13.09
C GLY A 222 5.18 -5.07 -12.04
N ILE A 223 4.01 -5.14 -11.40
CA ILE A 223 3.66 -6.22 -10.47
C ILE A 223 3.52 -7.54 -11.24
N VAL A 224 4.10 -8.60 -10.66
CA VAL A 224 4.10 -9.97 -11.21
C VAL A 224 3.70 -10.97 -10.13
#